data_17244f24639a33e8d19f32a86dd900cb
#
_entry.id   17244f24639a33e8d19f32a86dd900cb
#
_cell.length_a   1.000
_cell.length_b   1.000
_cell.length_c   1.000
_cell.angle_alpha   90.00
_cell.angle_beta   90.00
_cell.angle_gamma   90.00
#
_symmetry.space_group_name_H-M   'P 1'
#
loop_
_entity.id
_entity.type
_entity.pdbx_description
1 polymer ?
#
loop_
_entity_poly.entity_id
_entity_poly.type
_entity_poly.pdbx_seq_one_letter_code
_entity_poly.pdbx_strand_id
1 'polypeptide(L)'
;IGKENSTFDLSLIIKNGVDLHNYQPTVQDIVQISSADLFVCIGGESESWINDAIKEAKNKDVKMISLMDVLKDHLKEEEHLEGIEEHDHEVEDETEYDEHLWLSLKNAHQAIEFLSNEIQKTDQKHKDIYQKNTENYLKEIDDLQQQYQRTVDASKTKTLVFADRFPFRYLMNDYSLNYYAAFPGCSAEIEASFSTVTFLASK
;
A
#
# COMPACT_ATOMS: atom_id res chain seq x y z
N ILE A 1 -14.05 -9.93 1.38
CA ILE A 1 -14.01 -11.36 1.70
C ILE A 1 -15.12 -11.75 2.67
N GLY A 2 -15.50 -10.95 3.66
CA GLY A 2 -16.41 -11.32 4.71
C GLY A 2 -17.59 -10.42 5.01
N LYS A 3 -18.15 -9.69 4.06
CA LYS A 3 -19.08 -8.57 4.36
C LYS A 3 -20.45 -8.96 4.93
N GLU A 4 -20.98 -10.13 4.69
CA GLU A 4 -22.36 -10.46 5.11
C GLU A 4 -22.53 -11.76 5.90
N ASN A 5 -21.49 -12.55 6.09
CA ASN A 5 -21.48 -13.75 6.92
C ASN A 5 -20.05 -14.01 7.42
N SER A 6 -19.40 -12.97 7.96
CA SER A 6 -18.05 -13.13 8.47
C SER A 6 -18.06 -14.08 9.66
N THR A 7 -17.32 -15.15 9.52
CA THR A 7 -17.08 -16.13 10.57
C THR A 7 -15.81 -15.79 11.34
N PHE A 8 -15.27 -14.60 11.11
CA PHE A 8 -14.08 -14.08 11.78
C PHE A 8 -14.30 -12.61 12.17
N ASP A 9 -13.60 -12.19 13.20
CA ASP A 9 -13.55 -10.82 13.65
C ASP A 9 -12.45 -10.07 12.88
N LEU A 10 -12.81 -8.98 12.21
CA LEU A 10 -11.88 -8.11 11.52
C LEU A 10 -11.66 -6.83 12.33
N SER A 11 -10.40 -6.56 12.65
CA SER A 11 -10.00 -5.35 13.36
C SER A 11 -8.96 -4.57 12.56
N LEU A 12 -9.10 -3.25 12.54
CA LEU A 12 -8.11 -2.34 11.99
C LEU A 12 -7.30 -1.74 13.14
N ILE A 13 -5.98 -1.83 13.04
CA ILE A 13 -5.05 -1.21 13.99
C ILE A 13 -5.04 0.29 13.77
N ILE A 14 -4.80 0.73 12.53
CA ILE A 14 -4.78 2.14 12.19
C ILE A 14 -6.20 2.60 11.88
N LYS A 15 -6.70 3.55 12.68
CA LYS A 15 -8.05 4.10 12.52
C LYS A 15 -8.08 5.16 11.44
N ASN A 16 -9.27 5.40 10.89
CA ASN A 16 -9.48 6.42 9.85
C ASN A 16 -8.93 7.79 10.27
N GLY A 17 -8.20 8.43 9.36
CA GLY A 17 -7.63 9.76 9.56
C GLY A 17 -6.26 9.79 10.26
N VAL A 18 -5.69 8.63 10.54
CA VAL A 18 -4.31 8.52 11.04
C VAL A 18 -3.39 8.22 9.86
N ASP A 19 -2.32 8.97 9.74
CA ASP A 19 -1.28 8.76 8.73
C ASP A 19 -0.43 7.53 9.11
N LEU A 20 -0.30 6.58 8.17
CA LEU A 20 0.48 5.36 8.34
C LEU A 20 1.93 5.65 8.71
N HIS A 21 2.55 6.63 8.03
CA HIS A 21 3.98 6.96 8.19
C HIS A 21 4.34 7.58 9.53
N ASN A 22 3.35 8.16 10.24
CA ASN A 22 3.53 8.75 11.56
C ASN A 22 2.86 7.93 12.67
N TYR A 23 2.38 6.73 12.33
CA TYR A 23 1.68 5.91 13.30
C TYR A 23 2.63 5.32 14.34
N GLN A 24 2.24 5.49 15.60
CA GLN A 24 2.92 4.84 16.72
C GLN A 24 1.93 3.91 17.45
N PRO A 25 2.25 2.61 17.57
CA PRO A 25 1.36 1.64 18.16
C PRO A 25 1.16 1.91 19.66
N THR A 26 -0.06 1.75 20.11
CA THR A 26 -0.40 1.74 21.53
C THR A 26 -0.21 0.35 22.12
N VAL A 27 -0.13 0.26 23.45
CA VAL A 27 -0.13 -1.05 24.14
C VAL A 27 -1.35 -1.89 23.76
N GLN A 28 -2.49 -1.27 23.51
CA GLN A 28 -3.71 -1.97 23.11
C GLN A 28 -3.58 -2.58 21.71
N ASP A 29 -2.92 -1.90 20.79
CA ASP A 29 -2.66 -2.41 19.44
C ASP A 29 -1.74 -3.64 19.49
N ILE A 30 -0.68 -3.59 20.31
CA ILE A 30 0.21 -4.73 20.53
C ILE A 30 -0.55 -5.92 21.10
N VAL A 31 -1.44 -5.70 22.07
CA VAL A 31 -2.29 -6.77 22.63
C VAL A 31 -3.22 -7.35 21.56
N GLN A 32 -3.80 -6.51 20.71
CA GLN A 32 -4.70 -6.92 19.65
C GLN A 32 -3.97 -7.76 18.59
N ILE A 33 -2.81 -7.30 18.12
CA ILE A 33 -1.95 -8.05 17.20
C ILE A 33 -1.56 -9.38 17.83
N SER A 34 -1.14 -9.38 19.09
CA SER A 34 -0.68 -10.60 19.79
C SER A 34 -1.78 -11.63 20.05
N SER A 35 -3.04 -11.28 19.88
CA SER A 35 -4.18 -12.18 20.02
C SER A 35 -4.79 -12.63 18.69
N ALA A 36 -4.30 -12.10 17.58
CA ALA A 36 -4.81 -12.44 16.26
C ALA A 36 -4.33 -13.83 15.79
N ASP A 37 -5.13 -14.48 14.96
CA ASP A 37 -4.72 -15.68 14.23
C ASP A 37 -3.97 -15.31 12.95
N LEU A 38 -4.38 -14.20 12.32
CA LEU A 38 -3.80 -13.66 11.12
C LEU A 38 -3.63 -12.14 11.26
N PHE A 39 -2.42 -11.66 11.02
CA PHE A 39 -2.10 -10.24 10.97
C PHE A 39 -1.57 -9.86 9.60
N VAL A 40 -2.17 -8.85 8.98
CA VAL A 40 -1.78 -8.34 7.66
C VAL A 40 -1.26 -6.94 7.81
N CYS A 41 -0.10 -6.68 7.23
CA CYS A 41 0.56 -5.37 7.19
C CYS A 41 1.03 -5.06 5.77
N ILE A 42 1.38 -3.83 5.52
CA ILE A 42 2.01 -3.42 4.26
C ILE A 42 3.44 -3.95 4.22
N GLY A 43 4.17 -3.75 5.30
CA GLY A 43 5.62 -3.94 5.39
C GLY A 43 6.35 -2.66 4.98
N GLY A 44 7.64 -2.59 5.19
CA GLY A 44 8.46 -1.42 4.93
C GLY A 44 8.86 -0.69 6.20
N GLU A 45 9.52 0.44 6.03
CA GLU A 45 10.13 1.17 7.14
C GLU A 45 9.11 1.82 8.08
N SER A 46 8.01 2.33 7.53
CA SER A 46 6.93 2.93 8.31
C SER A 46 6.31 1.95 9.32
N GLU A 47 6.42 0.66 9.06
CA GLU A 47 5.87 -0.40 9.91
C GLU A 47 6.95 -1.27 10.57
N SER A 48 8.21 -0.80 10.65
CA SER A 48 9.34 -1.54 11.28
C SER A 48 9.05 -1.99 12.73
N TRP A 49 8.24 -1.22 13.46
CA TRP A 49 7.77 -1.54 14.81
C TRP A 49 6.98 -2.87 14.91
N ILE A 50 6.40 -3.36 13.79
CA ILE A 50 5.61 -4.60 13.76
C ILE A 50 6.47 -5.81 14.12
N ASN A 51 7.72 -5.84 13.68
CA ASN A 51 8.63 -6.93 13.98
C ASN A 51 8.84 -7.11 15.49
N ASP A 52 8.91 -6.02 16.23
CA ASP A 52 9.05 -6.08 17.69
C ASP A 52 7.72 -6.45 18.36
N ALA A 53 6.60 -5.94 17.84
CA ALA A 53 5.27 -6.34 18.31
C ALA A 53 5.04 -7.85 18.19
N ILE A 54 5.43 -8.46 17.08
CA ILE A 54 5.29 -9.90 16.85
C ILE A 54 6.22 -10.72 17.77
N LYS A 55 7.46 -10.28 18.00
CA LYS A 55 8.38 -10.96 18.95
C LYS A 55 7.77 -11.04 20.36
N GLU A 56 7.10 -10.00 20.78
CA GLU A 56 6.45 -9.90 22.10
C GLU A 56 5.04 -10.52 22.13
N ALA A 57 4.51 -10.99 20.99
CA ALA A 57 3.19 -11.56 20.91
C ALA A 57 3.02 -12.77 21.84
N LYS A 58 1.88 -12.83 22.53
CA LYS A 58 1.49 -13.97 23.38
C LYS A 58 1.15 -15.21 22.55
N ASN A 59 0.40 -15.01 21.46
CA ASN A 59 0.17 -16.04 20.48
C ASN A 59 1.42 -16.19 19.61
N LYS A 60 2.16 -17.26 19.80
CA LYS A 60 3.37 -17.55 19.00
C LYS A 60 3.04 -18.13 17.61
N ASP A 61 1.78 -18.48 17.39
CA ASP A 61 1.28 -19.04 16.14
C ASP A 61 0.61 -17.97 15.25
N VAL A 62 0.65 -16.69 15.66
CA VAL A 62 0.12 -15.59 14.83
C VAL A 62 0.81 -15.59 13.47
N LYS A 63 0.01 -15.68 12.42
CA LYS A 63 0.52 -15.65 11.06
C LYS A 63 0.60 -14.22 10.57
N MET A 64 1.81 -13.70 10.39
CA MET A 64 2.04 -12.40 9.78
C MET A 64 2.12 -12.53 8.26
N ILE A 65 1.51 -11.60 7.55
CA ILE A 65 1.59 -11.44 6.09
C ILE A 65 1.97 -9.99 5.81
N SER A 66 3.17 -9.78 5.29
CA SER A 66 3.60 -8.52 4.71
C SER A 66 3.20 -8.48 3.23
N LEU A 67 2.50 -7.44 2.80
CA LEU A 67 2.13 -7.29 1.39
C LEU A 67 3.34 -6.99 0.50
N MET A 68 4.36 -6.31 1.03
CA MET A 68 5.62 -6.11 0.31
C MET A 68 6.32 -7.45 0.04
N ASP A 69 6.32 -8.39 0.99
CA ASP A 69 6.87 -9.73 0.76
C ASP A 69 6.07 -10.50 -0.28
N VAL A 70 4.75 -10.42 -0.23
CA VAL A 70 3.84 -11.07 -1.19
C VAL A 70 4.06 -10.54 -2.60
N LEU A 71 4.32 -9.26 -2.73
CA LEU A 71 4.44 -8.52 -4.01
C LEU A 71 5.89 -8.14 -4.34
N LYS A 72 6.87 -8.82 -3.75
CA LYS A 72 8.30 -8.48 -3.87
C LYS A 72 8.78 -8.27 -5.30
N ASP A 73 8.25 -9.04 -6.26
CA ASP A 73 8.63 -8.95 -7.66
C ASP A 73 8.03 -7.72 -8.37
N HIS A 74 7.15 -6.98 -7.69
CA HIS A 74 6.47 -5.80 -8.20
C HIS A 74 6.88 -4.51 -7.47
N LEU A 75 7.76 -4.60 -6.48
CA LEU A 75 8.21 -3.44 -5.72
C LEU A 75 8.92 -2.43 -6.64
N LYS A 76 8.75 -1.16 -6.32
CA LYS A 76 9.41 -0.04 -6.96
C LYS A 76 10.26 0.68 -5.93
N GLU A 77 11.53 0.83 -6.25
CA GLU A 77 12.44 1.65 -5.44
C GLU A 77 11.90 3.08 -5.35
N GLU A 78 12.13 3.76 -4.25
CA GLU A 78 11.84 5.19 -4.17
C GLU A 78 12.57 5.95 -5.28
N GLU A 79 11.95 6.98 -5.82
CA GLU A 79 12.41 7.66 -7.02
C GLU A 79 12.81 9.09 -6.72
N HIS A 80 13.97 9.48 -7.22
CA HIS A 80 14.37 10.88 -7.25
C HIS A 80 13.53 11.62 -8.29
N LEU A 81 12.76 12.59 -7.86
CA LEU A 81 11.88 13.35 -8.74
C LEU A 81 12.59 14.57 -9.35
N GLU A 82 12.43 14.76 -10.66
CA GLU A 82 12.99 15.91 -11.36
C GLU A 82 12.44 17.23 -10.79
N GLY A 83 13.32 18.16 -10.43
CA GLY A 83 12.95 19.48 -9.92
C GLY A 83 12.76 19.57 -8.41
N ILE A 84 13.04 18.53 -7.67
CA ILE A 84 13.12 18.55 -6.21
C ILE A 84 14.59 18.67 -5.81
N GLU A 85 14.89 19.62 -4.91
CA GLU A 85 16.23 19.74 -4.33
C GLU A 85 16.43 18.62 -3.31
N GLU A 86 17.45 17.79 -3.55
CA GLU A 86 17.85 16.76 -2.59
C GLU A 86 18.48 17.44 -1.37
N HIS A 87 17.91 17.24 -0.21
CA HIS A 87 18.67 17.43 1.01
C HIS A 87 19.56 16.20 1.19
N ASP A 88 20.88 16.41 1.09
CA ASP A 88 21.92 15.39 1.34
C ASP A 88 21.66 14.71 2.71
N HIS A 89 20.89 13.67 2.69
CA HIS A 89 20.95 12.67 3.74
C HIS A 89 22.02 11.68 3.32
N GLU A 90 23.18 11.75 3.99
CA GLU A 90 24.16 10.66 3.98
C GLU A 90 23.44 9.41 4.58
N VAL A 91 22.74 8.68 3.75
CA VAL A 91 22.11 7.41 4.14
C VAL A 91 22.91 6.28 3.50
N GLU A 92 23.26 5.32 4.34
CA GLU A 92 23.88 4.06 3.92
C GLU A 92 23.03 3.39 2.84
N ASP A 93 23.67 2.69 1.96
CA ASP A 93 23.26 2.02 0.70
C ASP A 93 22.08 1.04 0.83
N GLU A 94 21.03 1.32 1.61
CA GLU A 94 19.81 0.49 1.67
C GLU A 94 18.79 1.02 0.67
N THR A 95 18.42 0.18 -0.28
CA THR A 95 17.40 0.48 -1.29
C THR A 95 16.03 0.60 -0.62
N GLU A 96 15.50 1.81 -0.53
CA GLU A 96 14.14 2.05 -0.04
C GLU A 96 13.11 1.78 -1.14
N TYR A 97 11.98 1.16 -0.76
CA TYR A 97 10.90 0.85 -1.69
C TYR A 97 9.66 1.66 -1.34
N ASP A 98 8.98 2.16 -2.37
CA ASP A 98 7.70 2.85 -2.22
C ASP A 98 6.65 1.88 -1.61
N GLU A 99 6.12 2.26 -0.45
CA GLU A 99 5.19 1.44 0.34
C GLU A 99 3.74 1.47 -0.20
N HIS A 100 3.40 2.37 -1.15
CA HIS A 100 2.02 2.57 -1.65
C HIS A 100 1.58 1.54 -2.69
N LEU A 101 2.06 0.33 -2.57
CA LEU A 101 1.86 -0.76 -3.55
C LEU A 101 0.37 -1.11 -3.79
N TRP A 102 -0.51 -0.85 -2.80
CA TRP A 102 -1.95 -1.12 -2.91
C TRP A 102 -2.69 -0.15 -3.84
N LEU A 103 -2.07 0.97 -4.23
CA LEU A 103 -2.63 1.92 -5.20
C LEU A 103 -2.50 1.43 -6.65
N SER A 104 -1.75 0.36 -6.90
CA SER A 104 -1.85 -0.42 -8.13
C SER A 104 -3.03 -1.38 -8.06
N LEU A 105 -3.94 -1.32 -9.03
CA LEU A 105 -5.05 -2.28 -9.12
C LEU A 105 -4.55 -3.70 -9.42
N LYS A 106 -3.44 -3.85 -10.14
CA LYS A 106 -2.80 -5.14 -10.41
C LYS A 106 -2.23 -5.75 -9.13
N ASN A 107 -1.54 -4.95 -8.34
CA ASN A 107 -1.01 -5.39 -7.04
C ASN A 107 -2.15 -5.71 -6.07
N ALA A 108 -3.18 -4.86 -6.02
CA ALA A 108 -4.35 -5.09 -5.19
C ALA A 108 -5.05 -6.42 -5.55
N HIS A 109 -5.19 -6.73 -6.85
CA HIS A 109 -5.73 -7.99 -7.32
C HIS A 109 -4.94 -9.19 -6.78
N GLN A 110 -3.62 -9.19 -6.95
CA GLN A 110 -2.74 -10.27 -6.49
C GLN A 110 -2.75 -10.41 -4.95
N ALA A 111 -2.70 -9.28 -4.24
CA ALA A 111 -2.77 -9.28 -2.77
C ALA A 111 -4.10 -9.87 -2.28
N ILE A 112 -5.22 -9.52 -2.89
CA ILE A 112 -6.55 -10.05 -2.55
C ILE A 112 -6.63 -11.55 -2.80
N GLU A 113 -6.13 -12.04 -3.92
CA GLU A 113 -6.05 -13.49 -4.21
C GLU A 113 -5.21 -14.23 -3.16
N PHE A 114 -4.03 -13.70 -2.87
CA PHE A 114 -3.15 -14.29 -1.87
C PHE A 114 -3.81 -14.35 -0.48
N LEU A 115 -4.34 -13.23 -0.01
CA LEU A 115 -5.02 -13.15 1.29
C LEU A 115 -6.23 -14.06 1.36
N SER A 116 -7.02 -14.15 0.30
CA SER A 116 -8.15 -15.08 0.22
C SER A 116 -7.71 -16.52 0.40
N ASN A 117 -6.65 -16.92 -0.30
CA ASN A 117 -6.09 -18.26 -0.20
C ASN A 117 -5.60 -18.57 1.23
N GLU A 118 -4.97 -17.61 1.90
CA GLU A 118 -4.50 -17.80 3.27
C GLU A 118 -5.66 -17.90 4.28
N ILE A 119 -6.71 -17.08 4.13
CA ILE A 119 -7.92 -17.17 4.95
C ILE A 119 -8.63 -18.52 4.73
N GLN A 120 -8.73 -18.99 3.49
CA GLN A 120 -9.33 -20.29 3.17
C GLN A 120 -8.57 -21.47 3.79
N LYS A 121 -7.23 -21.35 3.94
CA LYS A 121 -6.42 -22.38 4.62
C LYS A 121 -6.71 -22.40 6.12
N THR A 122 -6.94 -21.23 6.70
CA THR A 122 -7.20 -21.10 8.15
C THR A 122 -8.63 -21.52 8.51
N ASP A 123 -9.62 -21.18 7.66
CA ASP A 123 -11.02 -21.52 7.87
C ASP A 123 -11.59 -22.29 6.67
N GLN A 124 -11.26 -23.56 6.59
CA GLN A 124 -11.68 -24.45 5.51
C GLN A 124 -13.20 -24.68 5.47
N LYS A 125 -13.87 -24.54 6.61
CA LYS A 125 -15.34 -24.75 6.70
C LYS A 125 -16.11 -23.73 5.85
N HIS A 126 -15.59 -22.52 5.72
CA HIS A 126 -16.26 -21.43 5.01
C HIS A 126 -15.55 -21.08 3.68
N LYS A 127 -14.68 -21.96 3.20
CA LYS A 127 -13.87 -21.78 1.99
C LYS A 127 -14.67 -21.30 0.79
N ASP A 128 -15.81 -21.94 0.50
CA ASP A 128 -16.62 -21.62 -0.68
C ASP A 128 -17.22 -20.21 -0.62
N ILE A 129 -17.54 -19.72 0.59
CA ILE A 129 -18.01 -18.35 0.82
C ILE A 129 -16.89 -17.36 0.52
N TYR A 130 -15.69 -17.61 1.05
CA TYR A 130 -14.54 -16.74 0.81
C TYR A 130 -14.15 -16.70 -0.66
N GLN A 131 -14.12 -17.86 -1.31
CA GLN A 131 -13.83 -17.95 -2.74
C GLN A 131 -14.81 -17.12 -3.55
N LYS A 132 -16.11 -17.33 -3.36
CA LYS A 132 -17.15 -16.60 -4.09
C LYS A 132 -17.07 -15.08 -3.87
N ASN A 133 -16.84 -14.65 -2.63
CA ASN A 133 -16.73 -13.23 -2.33
C ASN A 133 -15.49 -12.62 -2.98
N THR A 134 -14.38 -13.38 -2.99
CA THR A 134 -13.14 -12.97 -3.66
C THR A 134 -13.33 -12.83 -5.16
N GLU A 135 -13.91 -13.83 -5.83
CA GLU A 135 -14.20 -13.78 -7.26
C GLU A 135 -15.06 -12.56 -7.64
N ASN A 136 -16.09 -12.27 -6.85
CA ASN A 136 -16.93 -11.10 -7.08
C ASN A 136 -16.13 -9.79 -6.93
N TYR A 137 -15.30 -9.68 -5.90
CA TYR A 137 -14.55 -8.46 -5.65
C TYR A 137 -13.41 -8.27 -6.68
N LEU A 138 -12.74 -9.34 -7.06
CA LEU A 138 -11.72 -9.29 -8.12
C LEU A 138 -12.32 -8.83 -9.45
N LYS A 139 -13.54 -9.25 -9.77
CA LYS A 139 -14.25 -8.74 -10.94
C LYS A 139 -14.49 -7.23 -10.87
N GLU A 140 -14.84 -6.70 -9.70
CA GLU A 140 -15.00 -5.24 -9.52
C GLU A 140 -13.66 -4.51 -9.72
N ILE A 141 -12.55 -5.08 -9.24
CA ILE A 141 -11.19 -4.56 -9.47
C ILE A 141 -10.83 -4.58 -10.96
N ASP A 142 -11.10 -5.68 -11.66
CA ASP A 142 -10.84 -5.81 -13.10
C ASP A 142 -11.68 -4.81 -13.91
N ASP A 143 -12.95 -4.65 -13.58
CA ASP A 143 -13.83 -3.68 -14.23
C ASP A 143 -13.32 -2.24 -14.02
N LEU A 144 -12.83 -1.92 -12.82
CA LEU A 144 -12.23 -0.62 -12.52
C LEU A 144 -10.92 -0.44 -13.30
N GLN A 145 -10.05 -1.45 -13.34
CA GLN A 145 -8.80 -1.41 -14.11
C GLN A 145 -9.07 -1.11 -15.59
N GLN A 146 -10.08 -1.75 -16.18
CA GLN A 146 -10.47 -1.49 -17.54
C GLN A 146 -11.02 -0.08 -17.75
N GLN A 147 -11.70 0.51 -16.76
CA GLN A 147 -12.16 1.91 -16.82
C GLN A 147 -10.97 2.88 -16.83
N TYR A 148 -9.98 2.65 -15.95
CA TYR A 148 -8.74 3.43 -15.96
C TYR A 148 -8.03 3.32 -17.31
N GLN A 149 -7.83 2.11 -17.81
CA GLN A 149 -7.16 1.88 -19.09
C GLN A 149 -7.86 2.63 -20.24
N ARG A 150 -9.20 2.49 -20.35
CA ARG A 150 -9.97 3.21 -21.39
C ARG A 150 -9.85 4.73 -21.26
N THR A 151 -9.85 5.25 -20.04
CA THR A 151 -9.70 6.69 -19.78
C THR A 151 -8.32 7.16 -20.22
N VAL A 152 -7.28 6.41 -19.85
CA VAL A 152 -5.92 6.73 -20.26
C VAL A 152 -5.75 6.63 -21.76
N ASP A 153 -6.28 5.60 -22.40
CA ASP A 153 -6.18 5.42 -23.86
C ASP A 153 -6.86 6.58 -24.63
N ALA A 154 -7.98 7.05 -24.14
CA ALA A 154 -8.71 8.16 -24.71
C ALA A 154 -8.08 9.55 -24.45
N SER A 155 -7.18 9.65 -23.48
CA SER A 155 -6.54 10.90 -23.10
C SER A 155 -5.55 11.38 -24.15
N LYS A 156 -5.56 12.68 -24.42
CA LYS A 156 -4.60 13.36 -25.32
C LYS A 156 -3.23 13.56 -24.66
N THR A 157 -3.21 13.71 -23.35
CA THR A 157 -1.98 13.84 -22.57
C THR A 157 -1.78 12.62 -21.69
N LYS A 158 -0.54 12.20 -21.54
CA LYS A 158 -0.13 11.09 -20.67
C LYS A 158 0.74 11.58 -19.52
N THR A 159 0.79 12.88 -19.31
CA THR A 159 1.57 13.51 -18.24
C THR A 159 0.63 14.18 -17.25
N LEU A 160 0.87 13.93 -15.97
CA LEU A 160 0.14 14.51 -14.85
C LEU A 160 1.08 15.35 -13.98
N VAL A 161 0.54 16.39 -13.35
CA VAL A 161 1.29 17.24 -12.43
C VAL A 161 0.60 17.16 -11.06
N PHE A 162 1.35 16.79 -10.05
CA PHE A 162 0.89 16.67 -8.67
C PHE A 162 1.48 17.80 -7.83
N ALA A 163 0.64 18.65 -7.29
CA ALA A 163 1.03 19.77 -6.43
C ALA A 163 0.95 19.42 -4.93
N ASP A 164 0.84 18.15 -4.59
CA ASP A 164 0.74 17.60 -3.26
C ASP A 164 1.59 16.33 -3.18
N ARG A 165 1.55 15.60 -2.04
CA ARG A 165 2.23 14.32 -1.85
C ARG A 165 1.89 13.34 -2.96
N PHE A 166 2.86 12.55 -3.36
CA PHE A 166 2.73 11.68 -4.52
C PHE A 166 2.83 10.19 -4.16
N PRO A 167 1.74 9.57 -3.66
CA PRO A 167 1.71 8.14 -3.37
C PRO A 167 1.31 7.28 -4.58
N PHE A 168 1.26 7.84 -5.79
CA PHE A 168 0.63 7.19 -6.96
C PHE A 168 1.60 6.53 -7.92
N ARG A 169 2.84 6.29 -7.53
CA ARG A 169 3.88 5.75 -8.39
C ARG A 169 3.47 4.44 -9.08
N TYR A 170 2.92 3.50 -8.32
CA TYR A 170 2.44 2.22 -8.87
C TYR A 170 1.28 2.42 -9.85
N LEU A 171 0.34 3.31 -9.55
CA LEU A 171 -0.75 3.65 -10.44
C LEU A 171 -0.24 4.25 -11.76
N MET A 172 0.72 5.17 -11.70
CA MET A 172 1.33 5.76 -12.90
C MET A 172 1.99 4.69 -13.75
N ASN A 173 2.74 3.78 -13.11
CA ASN A 173 3.40 2.67 -13.79
C ASN A 173 2.41 1.71 -14.44
N ASP A 174 1.29 1.39 -13.79
CA ASP A 174 0.28 0.47 -14.31
C ASP A 174 -0.26 0.90 -15.68
N TYR A 175 -0.40 2.21 -15.88
CA TYR A 175 -0.98 2.79 -17.10
C TYR A 175 0.03 3.53 -17.97
N SER A 176 1.34 3.40 -17.70
CA SER A 176 2.42 4.07 -18.44
C SER A 176 2.21 5.58 -18.55
N LEU A 177 1.85 6.20 -17.43
CA LEU A 177 1.67 7.63 -17.32
C LEU A 177 2.97 8.28 -16.84
N ASN A 178 3.31 9.43 -17.44
CA ASN A 178 4.38 10.29 -16.95
C ASN A 178 3.83 11.24 -15.88
N TYR A 179 4.70 11.72 -15.01
CA TYR A 179 4.29 12.65 -13.98
C TYR A 179 5.42 13.58 -13.54
N TYR A 180 5.00 14.68 -12.91
CA TYR A 180 5.80 15.59 -12.12
C TYR A 180 5.11 15.76 -10.77
N ALA A 181 5.85 15.78 -9.68
CA ALA A 181 5.29 15.91 -8.35
C ALA A 181 6.04 16.94 -7.51
N ALA A 182 5.35 17.60 -6.60
CA ALA A 182 5.94 18.56 -5.68
C ALA A 182 6.74 17.91 -4.56
N PHE A 183 6.36 16.70 -4.18
CA PHE A 183 6.97 15.95 -3.08
C PHE A 183 7.18 14.51 -3.49
N PRO A 184 8.31 13.88 -3.14
CA PRO A 184 8.51 12.45 -3.32
C PRO A 184 7.63 11.69 -2.33
N GLY A 185 7.02 10.60 -2.79
CA GLY A 185 6.33 9.62 -1.97
C GLY A 185 5.45 10.22 -0.86
N CYS A 186 5.75 9.86 0.36
CA CYS A 186 5.11 10.34 1.58
C CYS A 186 5.97 11.33 2.38
N SER A 187 6.76 12.15 1.71
CA SER A 187 7.58 13.17 2.36
C SER A 187 6.82 13.87 3.49
N ALA A 188 7.47 14.03 4.62
CA ALA A 188 6.95 14.80 5.75
C ALA A 188 7.00 16.32 5.48
N GLU A 189 7.60 16.74 4.38
CA GLU A 189 7.64 18.14 3.99
C GLU A 189 6.23 18.66 3.70
N ILE A 190 5.95 19.84 4.26
CA ILE A 190 4.62 20.47 4.18
C ILE A 190 4.56 21.48 3.06
N GLU A 191 5.72 22.06 2.67
CA GLU A 191 5.80 23.13 1.69
C GLU A 191 6.85 22.81 0.62
N ALA A 192 6.45 22.87 -0.65
CA ALA A 192 7.39 22.77 -1.76
C ALA A 192 8.30 23.98 -1.83
N SER A 193 9.55 23.81 -2.22
CA SER A 193 10.47 24.91 -2.45
C SER A 193 9.96 25.84 -3.56
N PHE A 194 10.41 27.10 -3.56
CA PHE A 194 10.04 28.03 -4.63
C PHE A 194 10.57 27.55 -6.00
N SER A 195 11.72 26.90 -6.05
CA SER A 195 12.26 26.26 -7.26
C SER A 195 11.36 25.17 -7.78
N THR A 196 10.90 24.27 -6.90
CA THR A 196 9.96 23.19 -7.25
C THR A 196 8.63 23.74 -7.80
N VAL A 197 8.05 24.75 -7.13
CA VAL A 197 6.82 25.40 -7.61
C VAL A 197 7.01 26.01 -8.98
N THR A 198 8.13 26.72 -9.21
CA THR A 198 8.44 27.34 -10.50
C THR A 198 8.66 26.30 -11.59
N PHE A 199 9.35 25.22 -11.27
CA PHE A 199 9.55 24.09 -12.18
C PHE A 199 8.21 23.48 -12.60
N LEU A 200 7.34 23.14 -11.65
CA LEU A 200 6.03 22.54 -11.93
C LEU A 200 5.14 23.48 -12.74
N ALA A 201 5.17 24.78 -12.46
CA ALA A 201 4.41 25.77 -13.21
C ALA A 201 4.86 25.94 -14.68
N SER A 202 6.05 25.43 -15.02
CA SER A 202 6.59 25.46 -16.39
C SER A 202 6.20 24.23 -17.22
N LYS A 203 5.59 23.20 -16.61
CA LYS A 203 5.19 21.95 -17.27
C LYS A 203 3.74 21.98 -17.71
#